data_71202bf0f513bda53086d6d2ad689b1b
#
_entry.id   71202bf0f513bda53086d6d2ad689b1b
#
_cell.length_a   1.000
_cell.length_b   1.000
_cell.length_c   1.000
_cell.angle_alpha   90.00
_cell.angle_beta   90.00
_cell.angle_gamma   90.00
#
_symmetry.space_group_name_H-M   'P 1'
#
loop_
_entity.id
_entity.type
_entity.pdbx_description
1 polymer ?
#
loop_
_entity_poly.entity_id
_entity_poly.type
_entity_poly.pdbx_seq_one_letter_code
_entity_poly.pdbx_strand_id
1 'polypeptide(L)'
;MKITVVVPTYRRTKDLQVCLLALSKQVRPVDELWITVRDIDAETWQFLENLSPEIAALPIQTITVTVTGVVAAMNLGLAAATGDIVAFTDDDSGAHPDWLERIEQAFLADAQVGGVGGRDWVYHGTVLEAGAKSVVGKVQWFGRLLGNHHIGIGGAREVDFLKGVNMSFRRQAIADLRFEPMRFDPRMRGTGAQVNFEVIFCLELRRRGWKLIYDSEIGVDHFRGERFDEDKRDSFNSVAVTNAVHNESLAILDYLSHWQRFVFGIWAIAVGTREAFGLVQWLRFLPKQGSTATQKLWATWQGRWQGWQTWQSGR
;
A
#
# COMPACT_ATOMS: atom_id res chain seq x y z
N MET A 1 -7.63 15.22 17.30
CA MET A 1 -8.05 15.21 15.88
C MET A 1 -9.02 14.06 15.67
N LYS A 2 -10.04 14.18 14.80
CA LYS A 2 -10.90 13.04 14.44
C LYS A 2 -10.14 12.11 13.49
N ILE A 3 -10.13 10.79 13.77
CA ILE A 3 -9.46 9.79 12.93
C ILE A 3 -10.49 8.85 12.33
N THR A 4 -10.54 8.80 11.00
CA THR A 4 -11.25 7.76 10.26
C THR A 4 -10.29 6.63 9.93
N VAL A 5 -10.68 5.39 10.23
CA VAL A 5 -9.96 4.20 9.77
C VAL A 5 -10.71 3.59 8.59
N VAL A 6 -10.00 3.19 7.53
CA VAL A 6 -10.55 2.52 6.35
C VAL A 6 -9.90 1.14 6.23
N VAL A 7 -10.73 0.10 6.17
CA VAL A 7 -10.31 -1.30 6.04
C VAL A 7 -10.97 -1.92 4.80
N PRO A 8 -10.25 -2.10 3.70
CA PRO A 8 -10.75 -2.86 2.56
C PRO A 8 -10.69 -4.36 2.86
N THR A 9 -11.72 -5.11 2.48
CA THR A 9 -11.77 -6.57 2.70
C THR A 9 -12.42 -7.32 1.54
N TYR A 10 -11.98 -8.57 1.33
CA TYR A 10 -12.57 -9.49 0.37
C TYR A 10 -12.31 -10.94 0.74
N ARG A 11 -13.37 -11.70 1.12
CA ARG A 11 -13.35 -13.14 1.42
C ARG A 11 -12.40 -13.58 2.54
N ARG A 12 -12.12 -12.70 3.51
CA ARG A 12 -11.15 -12.93 4.59
C ARG A 12 -11.75 -12.63 5.96
N THR A 13 -12.91 -13.23 6.27
CA THR A 13 -13.66 -12.96 7.51
C THR A 13 -12.85 -13.22 8.78
N LYS A 14 -11.97 -14.24 8.78
CA LYS A 14 -11.11 -14.56 9.92
C LYS A 14 -10.02 -13.50 10.14
N ASP A 15 -9.41 -13.05 9.06
CA ASP A 15 -8.38 -12.01 9.11
C ASP A 15 -9.04 -10.69 9.54
N LEU A 16 -10.18 -10.33 8.93
CA LEU A 16 -10.96 -9.15 9.31
C LEU A 16 -11.35 -9.17 10.79
N GLN A 17 -11.72 -10.30 11.34
CA GLN A 17 -12.03 -10.43 12.77
C GLN A 17 -10.82 -10.06 13.63
N VAL A 18 -9.63 -10.52 13.30
CA VAL A 18 -8.38 -10.19 14.01
C VAL A 18 -8.09 -8.69 13.92
N CYS A 19 -8.24 -8.11 12.73
CA CYS A 19 -8.06 -6.68 12.50
C CYS A 19 -9.02 -5.85 13.36
N LEU A 20 -10.32 -6.18 13.35
CA LEU A 20 -11.34 -5.46 14.13
C LEU A 20 -11.14 -5.61 15.64
N LEU A 21 -10.71 -6.78 16.12
CA LEU A 21 -10.35 -6.99 17.53
C LEU A 21 -9.11 -6.17 17.94
N ALA A 22 -8.16 -5.96 17.05
CA ALA A 22 -7.02 -5.10 17.33
C ALA A 22 -7.44 -3.60 17.36
N LEU A 23 -8.36 -3.20 16.50
CA LEU A 23 -8.92 -1.84 16.50
C LEU A 23 -9.80 -1.56 17.73
N SER A 24 -10.53 -2.56 18.26
CA SER A 24 -11.32 -2.40 19.49
C SER A 24 -10.46 -2.19 20.74
N LYS A 25 -9.19 -2.59 20.69
CA LYS A 25 -8.22 -2.49 21.82
C LYS A 25 -7.32 -1.26 21.75
N GLN A 26 -7.60 -0.32 20.85
CA GLN A 26 -6.78 0.88 20.75
C GLN A 26 -6.88 1.76 22.01
N VAL A 27 -5.73 2.21 22.52
CA VAL A 27 -5.64 3.16 23.66
C VAL A 27 -6.37 4.46 23.33
N ARG A 28 -6.15 4.97 22.13
CA ARG A 28 -6.93 6.06 21.54
C ARG A 28 -8.03 5.42 20.66
N PRO A 29 -9.32 5.53 21.06
CA PRO A 29 -10.42 4.89 20.32
C PRO A 29 -10.53 5.38 18.88
N VAL A 30 -11.06 4.53 17.99
CA VAL A 30 -11.44 4.89 16.61
C VAL A 30 -12.64 5.82 16.66
N ASP A 31 -12.62 6.95 15.93
CA ASP A 31 -13.79 7.85 15.85
C ASP A 31 -14.75 7.46 14.74
N GLU A 32 -14.26 6.87 13.66
CA GLU A 32 -15.03 6.45 12.49
C GLU A 32 -14.32 5.30 11.80
N LEU A 33 -15.04 4.22 11.50
CA LEU A 33 -14.48 3.02 10.86
C LEU A 33 -15.29 2.64 9.63
N TRP A 34 -14.67 2.73 8.45
CA TRP A 34 -15.26 2.30 7.20
C TRP A 34 -14.70 0.95 6.76
N ILE A 35 -15.56 -0.06 6.64
CA ILE A 35 -15.21 -1.35 6.04
C ILE A 35 -15.75 -1.37 4.61
N THR A 36 -14.86 -1.49 3.62
CA THR A 36 -15.26 -1.53 2.21
C THR A 36 -15.30 -2.99 1.74
N VAL A 37 -16.48 -3.46 1.37
CA VAL A 37 -16.77 -4.88 1.09
C VAL A 37 -17.29 -5.06 -0.34
N ARG A 38 -16.79 -6.08 -1.04
CA ARG A 38 -17.29 -6.40 -2.37
C ARG A 38 -18.76 -6.85 -2.31
N ASP A 39 -19.53 -6.38 -3.30
CA ASP A 39 -20.95 -6.72 -3.50
C ASP A 39 -21.22 -8.22 -3.56
N ILE A 40 -20.29 -8.99 -4.13
CA ILE A 40 -20.37 -10.44 -4.32
C ILE A 40 -19.83 -11.25 -3.11
N ASP A 41 -19.41 -10.61 -2.03
CA ASP A 41 -18.79 -11.27 -0.86
C ASP A 41 -19.82 -11.54 0.26
N ALA A 42 -20.74 -12.47 0.00
CA ALA A 42 -21.82 -12.81 0.91
C ALA A 42 -21.32 -13.25 2.30
N GLU A 43 -20.17 -13.93 2.37
CA GLU A 43 -19.59 -14.41 3.64
C GLU A 43 -19.16 -13.24 4.54
N THR A 44 -18.52 -12.23 3.98
CA THR A 44 -18.11 -11.04 4.74
C THR A 44 -19.34 -10.23 5.18
N TRP A 45 -20.36 -10.07 4.33
CA TRP A 45 -21.61 -9.41 4.72
C TRP A 45 -22.30 -10.12 5.88
N GLN A 46 -22.42 -11.45 5.81
CA GLN A 46 -23.00 -12.27 6.90
C GLN A 46 -22.18 -12.15 8.20
N PHE A 47 -20.85 -12.11 8.11
CA PHE A 47 -19.98 -11.88 9.28
C PHE A 47 -20.26 -10.53 9.93
N LEU A 48 -20.40 -9.46 9.15
CA LEU A 48 -20.66 -8.11 9.66
C LEU A 48 -22.06 -7.94 10.30
N GLU A 49 -23.03 -8.78 9.95
CA GLU A 49 -24.34 -8.84 10.61
C GLU A 49 -24.29 -9.53 11.97
N ASN A 50 -23.24 -10.34 12.24
CA ASN A 50 -23.14 -11.21 13.42
C ASN A 50 -21.85 -10.95 14.22
N LEU A 51 -21.51 -9.70 14.46
CA LEU A 51 -20.30 -9.29 15.18
C LEU A 51 -20.36 -9.64 16.68
N SER A 52 -19.21 -9.99 17.27
CA SER A 52 -19.08 -10.10 18.71
C SER A 52 -19.36 -8.76 19.41
N PRO A 53 -19.82 -8.74 20.68
CA PRO A 53 -20.10 -7.48 21.39
C PRO A 53 -18.92 -6.51 21.43
N GLU A 54 -17.70 -7.04 21.53
CA GLU A 54 -16.46 -6.25 21.55
C GLU A 54 -16.22 -5.51 20.22
N ILE A 55 -16.46 -6.17 19.10
CA ILE A 55 -16.33 -5.58 17.76
C ILE A 55 -17.53 -4.67 17.46
N ALA A 56 -18.72 -5.06 17.84
CA ALA A 56 -19.95 -4.29 17.63
C ALA A 56 -19.94 -2.92 18.36
N ALA A 57 -19.09 -2.75 19.35
CA ALA A 57 -18.87 -1.47 20.03
C ALA A 57 -18.06 -0.45 19.18
N LEU A 58 -17.38 -0.89 18.13
CA LEU A 58 -16.68 0.01 17.21
C LEU A 58 -17.68 0.83 16.36
N PRO A 59 -17.33 2.06 15.95
CA PRO A 59 -18.17 2.91 15.10
C PRO A 59 -18.13 2.45 13.63
N ILE A 60 -18.49 1.20 13.37
CA ILE A 60 -18.42 0.54 12.06
C ILE A 60 -19.49 1.08 11.14
N GLN A 61 -19.07 1.44 9.94
CA GLN A 61 -19.90 1.71 8.77
C GLN A 61 -19.39 0.88 7.61
N THR A 62 -20.27 0.52 6.67
CA THR A 62 -19.93 -0.35 5.55
C THR A 62 -20.18 0.34 4.21
N ILE A 63 -19.34 0.03 3.22
CA ILE A 63 -19.51 0.52 1.84
C ILE A 63 -19.45 -0.68 0.88
N THR A 64 -20.44 -0.77 0.02
CA THR A 64 -20.47 -1.77 -1.06
C THR A 64 -19.54 -1.37 -2.20
N VAL A 65 -18.62 -2.24 -2.56
CA VAL A 65 -17.67 -2.07 -3.66
C VAL A 65 -18.09 -2.94 -4.85
N THR A 66 -18.43 -2.33 -5.97
CA THR A 66 -18.85 -3.03 -7.19
C THR A 66 -17.70 -3.24 -8.18
N VAL A 67 -16.63 -2.47 -8.06
CA VAL A 67 -15.43 -2.53 -8.93
C VAL A 67 -14.33 -3.35 -8.27
N THR A 68 -13.64 -4.19 -9.04
CA THR A 68 -12.51 -5.00 -8.54
C THR A 68 -11.28 -4.15 -8.23
N GLY A 69 -10.51 -4.58 -7.22
CA GLY A 69 -9.22 -4.00 -6.85
C GLY A 69 -9.26 -3.11 -5.60
N VAL A 70 -8.17 -3.11 -4.87
CA VAL A 70 -8.02 -2.37 -3.59
C VAL A 70 -8.13 -0.86 -3.79
N VAL A 71 -7.70 -0.33 -4.93
CA VAL A 71 -7.79 1.11 -5.24
C VAL A 71 -9.23 1.59 -5.26
N ALA A 72 -10.16 0.82 -5.86
CA ALA A 72 -11.58 1.16 -5.87
C ALA A 72 -12.16 1.16 -4.45
N ALA A 73 -11.84 0.13 -3.65
CA ALA A 73 -12.27 0.01 -2.27
C ALA A 73 -11.76 1.16 -1.40
N MET A 74 -10.46 1.47 -1.47
CA MET A 74 -9.85 2.58 -0.72
C MET A 74 -10.39 3.95 -1.15
N ASN A 75 -10.66 4.15 -2.44
CA ASN A 75 -11.24 5.41 -2.93
C ASN A 75 -12.65 5.65 -2.40
N LEU A 76 -13.47 4.61 -2.29
CA LEU A 76 -14.81 4.73 -1.68
C LEU A 76 -14.71 5.04 -0.19
N GLY A 77 -13.83 4.35 0.55
CA GLY A 77 -13.57 4.65 1.95
C GLY A 77 -13.02 6.06 2.17
N LEU A 78 -12.10 6.50 1.32
CA LEU A 78 -11.55 7.86 1.37
C LEU A 78 -12.62 8.92 1.11
N ALA A 79 -13.52 8.70 0.16
CA ALA A 79 -14.61 9.63 -0.16
C ALA A 79 -15.63 9.73 0.97
N ALA A 80 -15.86 8.66 1.72
CA ALA A 80 -16.79 8.63 2.86
C ALA A 80 -16.16 9.18 4.16
N ALA A 81 -14.83 9.16 4.27
CA ALA A 81 -14.12 9.58 5.47
C ALA A 81 -14.38 11.05 5.83
N THR A 82 -14.72 11.31 7.10
CA THR A 82 -14.99 12.68 7.61
C THR A 82 -13.94 13.17 8.61
N GLY A 83 -13.01 12.30 9.02
CA GLY A 83 -11.95 12.64 9.99
C GLY A 83 -10.93 13.66 9.47
N ASP A 84 -10.21 14.30 10.38
CA ASP A 84 -9.06 15.16 10.09
C ASP A 84 -7.88 14.33 9.56
N ILE A 85 -7.81 13.07 9.99
CA ILE A 85 -6.85 12.06 9.57
C ILE A 85 -7.61 10.90 8.98
N VAL A 86 -7.14 10.35 7.85
CA VAL A 86 -7.64 9.10 7.27
C VAL A 86 -6.51 8.07 7.35
N ALA A 87 -6.70 7.04 8.17
CA ALA A 87 -5.77 5.93 8.36
C ALA A 87 -6.24 4.71 7.57
N PHE A 88 -5.34 4.09 6.85
CA PHE A 88 -5.58 2.86 6.08
C PHE A 88 -4.82 1.71 6.71
N THR A 89 -5.47 0.57 6.82
CA THR A 89 -4.85 -0.70 7.18
C THR A 89 -5.54 -1.84 6.45
N ASP A 90 -4.83 -2.97 6.27
CA ASP A 90 -5.39 -4.14 5.58
C ASP A 90 -6.19 -5.01 6.56
N ASP A 91 -7.12 -5.80 6.06
CA ASP A 91 -7.93 -6.73 6.87
C ASP A 91 -7.11 -7.89 7.44
N ASP A 92 -5.91 -8.19 6.89
CA ASP A 92 -4.95 -9.18 7.38
C ASP A 92 -3.86 -8.57 8.30
N SER A 93 -4.18 -7.44 8.95
CA SER A 93 -3.30 -6.76 9.90
C SER A 93 -3.91 -6.64 11.30
N GLY A 94 -3.03 -6.60 12.32
CA GLY A 94 -3.38 -6.28 13.70
C GLY A 94 -2.66 -5.03 14.17
N ALA A 95 -3.36 -3.91 14.29
CA ALA A 95 -2.76 -2.67 14.78
C ALA A 95 -2.30 -2.80 16.23
N HIS A 96 -1.09 -2.34 16.55
CA HIS A 96 -0.60 -2.30 17.93
C HIS A 96 -1.48 -1.38 18.79
N PRO A 97 -1.61 -1.61 20.09
CA PRO A 97 -2.58 -0.88 20.93
C PRO A 97 -2.42 0.64 20.94
N ASP A 98 -1.23 1.16 20.71
CA ASP A 98 -0.90 2.58 20.67
C ASP A 98 -0.82 3.18 19.24
N TRP A 99 -1.26 2.41 18.22
CA TRP A 99 -1.15 2.79 16.81
C TRP A 99 -1.82 4.12 16.49
N LEU A 100 -3.10 4.30 16.86
CA LEU A 100 -3.84 5.54 16.60
C LEU A 100 -3.32 6.71 17.44
N GLU A 101 -2.92 6.46 18.68
CA GLU A 101 -2.35 7.49 19.54
C GLU A 101 -1.05 8.06 18.96
N ARG A 102 -0.14 7.18 18.51
CA ARG A 102 1.11 7.59 17.87
C ARG A 102 0.90 8.32 16.55
N ILE A 103 -0.05 7.87 15.74
CA ILE A 103 -0.44 8.58 14.52
C ILE A 103 -0.90 10.00 14.85
N GLU A 104 -1.82 10.16 15.80
CA GLU A 104 -2.33 11.47 16.21
C GLU A 104 -1.20 12.38 16.72
N GLN A 105 -0.32 11.87 17.56
CA GLN A 105 0.84 12.61 18.10
C GLN A 105 1.77 13.08 16.97
N ALA A 106 2.05 12.25 15.98
CA ALA A 106 2.90 12.63 14.86
C ALA A 106 2.29 13.77 14.02
N PHE A 107 0.97 13.77 13.79
CA PHE A 107 0.28 14.86 13.11
C PHE A 107 0.15 16.14 13.93
N LEU A 108 0.07 16.03 15.26
CA LEU A 108 0.03 17.20 16.17
C LEU A 108 1.40 17.85 16.30
N ALA A 109 2.48 17.10 16.21
CA ALA A 109 3.84 17.59 16.35
C ALA A 109 4.28 18.53 15.22
N ASP A 110 3.78 18.34 13.99
CA ASP A 110 4.14 19.18 12.84
C ASP A 110 2.96 19.30 11.86
N ALA A 111 2.48 20.54 11.68
CA ALA A 111 1.37 20.84 10.76
C ALA A 111 1.71 20.59 9.28
N GLN A 112 3.00 20.50 8.91
CA GLN A 112 3.44 20.17 7.56
C GLN A 112 3.48 18.66 7.28
N VAL A 113 3.23 17.82 8.28
CA VAL A 113 3.10 16.38 8.08
C VAL A 113 1.78 16.10 7.38
N GLY A 114 1.88 15.64 6.14
CA GLY A 114 0.76 15.23 5.29
C GLY A 114 0.48 13.73 5.33
N GLY A 115 1.48 12.91 5.71
CA GLY A 115 1.31 11.47 5.85
C GLY A 115 2.22 10.87 6.93
N VAL A 116 1.70 9.85 7.60
CA VAL A 116 2.38 9.10 8.66
C VAL A 116 2.20 7.61 8.40
N GLY A 117 3.23 6.85 8.58
CA GLY A 117 3.18 5.38 8.54
C GLY A 117 4.26 4.77 9.40
N GLY A 118 4.25 3.46 9.50
CA GLY A 118 5.18 2.78 10.37
C GLY A 118 5.54 1.38 9.90
N ARG A 119 6.02 0.58 10.83
CA ARG A 119 6.50 -0.76 10.54
C ARG A 119 5.31 -1.73 10.41
N ASP A 120 5.30 -2.50 9.34
CA ASP A 120 4.48 -3.69 9.20
C ASP A 120 5.32 -4.93 9.58
N TRP A 121 5.01 -5.52 10.74
CA TRP A 121 5.68 -6.73 11.24
C TRP A 121 5.13 -7.94 10.49
N VAL A 122 5.82 -8.35 9.42
CA VAL A 122 5.35 -9.41 8.52
C VAL A 122 5.56 -10.80 9.12
N TYR A 123 4.48 -11.56 9.22
CA TYR A 123 4.50 -12.93 9.67
C TYR A 123 4.31 -13.92 8.51
N HIS A 124 5.13 -14.94 8.48
CA HIS A 124 5.01 -16.14 7.64
C HIS A 124 4.49 -17.29 8.51
N GLY A 125 3.17 -17.45 8.61
CA GLY A 125 2.55 -18.26 9.65
C GLY A 125 2.83 -17.66 11.04
N THR A 126 3.56 -18.37 11.90
CA THR A 126 3.96 -17.87 13.23
C THR A 126 5.35 -17.24 13.27
N VAL A 127 6.08 -17.24 12.16
CA VAL A 127 7.47 -16.77 12.10
C VAL A 127 7.52 -15.33 11.62
N LEU A 128 8.05 -14.45 12.47
CA LEU A 128 8.30 -13.05 12.10
C LEU A 128 9.45 -12.96 11.10
N GLU A 129 9.26 -12.19 10.03
CA GLU A 129 10.32 -11.91 9.06
C GLU A 129 11.47 -11.12 9.69
N ALA A 130 12.66 -11.70 9.67
CA ALA A 130 13.85 -11.10 10.25
C ALA A 130 14.45 -10.04 9.32
N GLY A 131 14.93 -8.95 9.90
CA GLY A 131 15.66 -7.93 9.17
C GLY A 131 15.74 -6.60 9.93
N ALA A 132 16.75 -5.79 9.57
CA ALA A 132 16.98 -4.47 10.12
C ALA A 132 17.53 -3.54 9.03
N LYS A 133 16.78 -2.53 8.63
CA LYS A 133 17.17 -1.55 7.63
C LYS A 133 16.92 -0.13 8.13
N SER A 134 17.94 0.72 8.01
CA SER A 134 17.83 2.15 8.34
C SER A 134 17.22 2.97 7.19
N VAL A 135 17.33 2.50 5.93
CA VAL A 135 16.75 3.18 4.77
C VAL A 135 15.40 2.55 4.46
N VAL A 136 14.33 3.35 4.58
CA VAL A 136 12.94 2.96 4.39
C VAL A 136 12.24 3.98 3.51
N GLY A 137 11.34 3.52 2.63
CA GLY A 137 10.46 4.36 1.85
C GLY A 137 11.17 5.42 1.02
N LYS A 138 12.27 5.08 0.34
CA LYS A 138 13.07 6.02 -0.47
C LYS A 138 13.04 5.71 -1.96
N VAL A 139 12.96 6.78 -2.76
CA VAL A 139 13.17 6.73 -4.19
C VAL A 139 14.61 7.17 -4.48
N GLN A 140 15.41 6.26 -5.05
CA GLN A 140 16.75 6.63 -5.50
C GLN A 140 16.66 7.62 -6.67
N TRP A 141 17.69 8.45 -6.84
CA TRP A 141 17.70 9.53 -7.83
C TRP A 141 17.36 9.10 -9.26
N PHE A 142 17.60 7.82 -9.59
CA PHE A 142 17.30 7.23 -10.89
C PHE A 142 16.00 6.39 -10.91
N GLY A 143 15.14 6.49 -9.88
CA GLY A 143 13.81 5.92 -9.86
C GLY A 143 13.67 4.54 -9.21
N ARG A 144 14.74 3.92 -8.67
CA ARG A 144 14.59 2.66 -7.93
C ARG A 144 13.91 2.91 -6.58
N LEU A 145 12.86 2.14 -6.29
CA LEU A 145 12.17 2.13 -5.00
C LEU A 145 12.93 1.29 -3.98
N LEU A 146 13.07 1.82 -2.77
CA LEU A 146 13.58 1.11 -1.59
C LEU A 146 12.47 1.12 -0.53
N GLY A 147 11.67 0.06 -0.46
CA GLY A 147 10.57 -0.07 0.50
C GLY A 147 11.09 -0.28 1.93
N ASN A 148 11.41 -1.51 2.31
CA ASN A 148 11.94 -1.93 3.61
C ASN A 148 11.05 -1.60 4.82
N HIS A 149 9.78 -1.23 4.66
CA HIS A 149 8.89 -0.83 5.77
C HIS A 149 8.76 -1.96 6.81
N HIS A 150 8.69 -3.22 6.36
CA HIS A 150 8.55 -4.41 7.22
C HIS A 150 9.77 -4.72 8.08
N ILE A 151 10.94 -4.24 7.71
CA ILE A 151 12.21 -4.44 8.43
C ILE A 151 12.88 -3.12 8.80
N GLY A 152 12.14 -2.01 8.73
CA GLY A 152 12.66 -0.70 9.08
C GLY A 152 12.89 -0.58 10.58
N ILE A 153 14.02 0.03 10.97
CA ILE A 153 14.41 0.29 12.36
C ILE A 153 14.72 1.77 12.57
N GLY A 154 14.65 2.21 13.84
CA GLY A 154 14.94 3.59 14.26
C GLY A 154 13.68 4.45 14.30
N GLY A 155 13.78 5.60 14.98
CA GLY A 155 12.66 6.53 15.22
C GLY A 155 12.15 7.26 13.98
N ALA A 156 11.26 8.21 14.23
CA ALA A 156 10.59 9.02 13.22
C ALA A 156 11.57 9.69 12.25
N ARG A 157 11.27 9.59 10.95
CA ARG A 157 12.08 10.17 9.87
C ARG A 157 11.27 10.43 8.60
N GLU A 158 11.74 11.37 7.82
CA GLU A 158 11.12 11.69 6.55
C GLU A 158 11.42 10.62 5.48
N VAL A 159 10.37 10.19 4.78
CA VAL A 159 10.41 9.19 3.71
C VAL A 159 9.80 9.75 2.42
N ASP A 160 9.97 9.06 1.29
CA ASP A 160 9.38 9.47 0.02
C ASP A 160 8.02 8.81 -0.23
N PHE A 161 7.79 7.62 0.35
CA PHE A 161 6.50 6.92 0.29
C PHE A 161 6.28 6.04 1.52
N LEU A 162 5.02 5.78 1.81
CA LEU A 162 4.53 4.90 2.86
C LEU A 162 4.10 3.56 2.26
N LYS A 163 3.60 2.62 3.09
CA LYS A 163 3.12 1.31 2.65
C LYS A 163 1.63 1.13 2.97
N GLY A 164 0.88 0.58 2.03
CA GLY A 164 -0.58 0.49 2.06
C GLY A 164 -1.17 -0.05 3.36
N VAL A 165 -0.56 -1.09 3.94
CA VAL A 165 -1.03 -1.72 5.18
C VAL A 165 -0.90 -0.83 6.42
N ASN A 166 -0.06 0.21 6.39
CA ASN A 166 0.19 1.10 7.53
C ASN A 166 0.50 2.51 7.03
N MET A 167 -0.52 3.20 6.58
CA MET A 167 -0.41 4.58 6.10
C MET A 167 -1.59 5.42 6.57
N SER A 168 -1.32 6.66 6.96
CA SER A 168 -2.33 7.61 7.39
C SER A 168 -2.04 8.96 6.77
N PHE A 169 -3.07 9.70 6.43
CA PHE A 169 -2.91 10.98 5.75
C PHE A 169 -3.76 12.06 6.40
N ARG A 170 -3.20 13.28 6.46
CA ARG A 170 -3.95 14.48 6.82
C ARG A 170 -4.96 14.78 5.70
N ARG A 171 -6.25 14.88 6.04
CA ARG A 171 -7.30 15.12 5.05
C ARG A 171 -7.08 16.40 4.25
N GLN A 172 -6.59 17.46 4.89
CA GLN A 172 -6.24 18.71 4.20
C GLN A 172 -5.16 18.49 3.13
N ALA A 173 -4.15 17.67 3.41
CA ALA A 173 -3.10 17.38 2.43
C ALA A 173 -3.64 16.61 1.21
N ILE A 174 -4.64 15.74 1.43
CA ILE A 174 -5.27 14.99 0.34
C ILE A 174 -6.18 15.90 -0.50
N ALA A 175 -6.86 16.89 0.11
CA ALA A 175 -7.74 17.81 -0.60
C ALA A 175 -7.05 18.61 -1.70
N ASP A 176 -5.73 18.81 -1.55
CA ASP A 176 -4.91 19.56 -2.51
C ASP A 176 -4.41 18.70 -3.69
N LEU A 177 -4.74 17.41 -3.77
CA LEU A 177 -4.22 16.53 -4.81
C LEU A 177 -4.85 16.78 -6.18
N ARG A 178 -4.03 16.57 -7.22
CA ARG A 178 -4.37 16.78 -8.64
C ARG A 178 -5.54 15.93 -9.14
N PHE A 179 -5.80 14.81 -8.48
CA PHE A 179 -6.86 13.88 -8.86
C PHE A 179 -8.17 14.28 -8.19
N GLU A 180 -8.99 15.06 -8.88
CA GLU A 180 -10.36 15.33 -8.42
C GLU A 180 -11.34 14.24 -8.92
N PRO A 181 -12.19 13.73 -8.02
CA PRO A 181 -12.17 13.84 -6.56
C PRO A 181 -10.93 13.19 -5.96
N MET A 182 -10.49 13.61 -4.76
CA MET A 182 -9.36 13.03 -3.99
C MET A 182 -9.37 11.52 -4.06
N ARG A 183 -8.37 10.90 -4.72
CA ARG A 183 -8.36 9.45 -4.89
C ARG A 183 -6.99 8.89 -5.21
N PHE A 184 -6.80 7.62 -4.90
CA PHE A 184 -5.72 6.83 -5.48
C PHE A 184 -5.94 6.64 -6.98
N ASP A 185 -4.86 6.55 -7.73
CA ASP A 185 -4.91 6.52 -9.20
C ASP A 185 -5.66 5.29 -9.75
N PRO A 186 -6.80 5.47 -10.40
CA PRO A 186 -7.59 4.35 -10.93
C PRO A 186 -6.95 3.64 -12.13
N ARG A 187 -5.86 4.18 -12.69
CA ARG A 187 -5.10 3.54 -13.78
C ARG A 187 -4.21 2.40 -13.29
N MET A 188 -4.11 2.20 -11.96
CA MET A 188 -3.41 1.05 -11.37
C MET A 188 -4.04 -0.26 -11.82
N ARG A 189 -3.20 -1.19 -12.30
CA ARG A 189 -3.62 -2.49 -12.81
C ARG A 189 -3.60 -3.56 -11.73
N GLY A 190 -4.44 -4.57 -11.92
CA GLY A 190 -4.65 -5.70 -11.02
C GLY A 190 -6.10 -5.77 -10.56
N THR A 191 -6.55 -6.96 -10.19
CA THR A 191 -7.92 -7.21 -9.72
C THR A 191 -8.01 -7.34 -8.19
N GLY A 192 -6.87 -7.29 -7.50
CA GLY A 192 -6.75 -7.39 -6.04
C GLY A 192 -5.84 -6.30 -5.47
N ALA A 193 -4.62 -6.68 -5.13
CA ALA A 193 -3.69 -5.82 -4.38
C ALA A 193 -3.22 -4.56 -5.10
N GLN A 194 -3.22 -4.51 -6.42
CA GLN A 194 -2.79 -3.34 -7.24
C GLN A 194 -1.52 -2.66 -6.70
N VAL A 195 -0.48 -3.44 -6.40
CA VAL A 195 0.75 -3.00 -5.70
C VAL A 195 1.33 -1.70 -6.27
N ASN A 196 1.98 -0.90 -5.42
CA ASN A 196 2.55 0.43 -5.68
C ASN A 196 1.52 1.56 -5.88
N PHE A 197 0.23 1.34 -5.62
CA PHE A 197 -0.79 2.40 -5.69
C PHE A 197 -0.51 3.54 -4.69
N GLU A 198 0.05 3.21 -3.54
CA GLU A 198 0.44 4.15 -2.49
C GLU A 198 1.62 5.05 -2.89
N VAL A 199 2.50 4.57 -3.77
CA VAL A 199 3.71 5.30 -4.16
C VAL A 199 3.37 6.58 -4.91
N ILE A 200 2.51 6.52 -5.94
CA ILE A 200 2.13 7.71 -6.72
C ILE A 200 1.41 8.74 -5.83
N PHE A 201 0.56 8.28 -4.93
CA PHE A 201 -0.17 9.13 -3.99
C PHE A 201 0.80 9.88 -3.04
N CYS A 202 1.74 9.15 -2.45
CA CYS A 202 2.77 9.71 -1.58
C CYS A 202 3.69 10.70 -2.30
N LEU A 203 4.13 10.37 -3.51
CA LEU A 203 5.00 11.26 -4.29
C LEU A 203 4.30 12.55 -4.71
N GLU A 204 2.99 12.51 -4.99
CA GLU A 204 2.22 13.73 -5.27
C GLU A 204 2.08 14.62 -4.03
N LEU A 205 1.84 14.05 -2.85
CA LEU A 205 1.86 14.80 -1.58
C LEU A 205 3.19 15.52 -1.37
N ARG A 206 4.30 14.82 -1.58
CA ARG A 206 5.64 15.42 -1.49
C ARG A 206 5.88 16.55 -2.48
N ARG A 207 5.40 16.42 -3.73
CA ARG A 207 5.47 17.50 -4.74
C ARG A 207 4.72 18.76 -4.32
N ARG A 208 3.68 18.62 -3.49
CA ARG A 208 2.91 19.71 -2.89
C ARG A 208 3.55 20.28 -1.63
N GLY A 209 4.73 19.78 -1.24
CA GLY A 209 5.49 20.27 -0.08
C GLY A 209 5.13 19.60 1.24
N TRP A 210 4.25 18.60 1.24
CA TRP A 210 3.91 17.84 2.45
C TRP A 210 5.04 16.88 2.83
N LYS A 211 5.29 16.74 4.13
CA LYS A 211 6.21 15.75 4.69
C LYS A 211 5.49 14.42 4.89
N LEU A 212 6.20 13.32 4.61
CA LEU A 212 5.77 11.98 4.95
C LEU A 212 6.73 11.42 6.01
N ILE A 213 6.18 10.93 7.11
CA ILE A 213 6.96 10.41 8.24
C ILE A 213 6.75 8.91 8.36
N TYR A 214 7.85 8.18 8.47
CA TYR A 214 7.87 6.78 8.90
C TYR A 214 8.45 6.72 10.31
N ASP A 215 7.75 6.03 11.21
CA ASP A 215 8.25 5.69 12.55
C ASP A 215 8.08 4.19 12.80
N SER A 216 9.17 3.47 13.13
CA SER A 216 9.11 2.04 13.39
C SER A 216 8.26 1.65 14.60
N GLU A 217 7.99 2.60 15.50
CA GLU A 217 7.15 2.40 16.68
C GLU A 217 5.63 2.45 16.36
N ILE A 218 5.25 2.99 15.21
CA ILE A 218 3.86 2.93 14.71
C ILE A 218 3.69 1.57 14.02
N GLY A 219 3.37 0.54 14.82
CA GLY A 219 3.40 -0.85 14.39
C GLY A 219 2.05 -1.43 14.01
N VAL A 220 2.05 -2.30 13.00
CA VAL A 220 0.96 -3.26 12.73
C VAL A 220 1.57 -4.64 12.52
N ASP A 221 0.97 -5.68 13.07
CA ASP A 221 1.27 -7.07 12.72
C ASP A 221 0.59 -7.40 11.39
N HIS A 222 1.30 -7.98 10.44
CA HIS A 222 0.78 -8.27 9.10
C HIS A 222 0.87 -9.78 8.83
N PHE A 223 -0.29 -10.45 8.86
CA PHE A 223 -0.38 -11.92 8.83
C PHE A 223 -0.42 -12.52 7.42
N ARG A 224 -0.29 -11.71 6.37
CA ARG A 224 -0.26 -12.12 4.97
C ARG A 224 -1.42 -13.06 4.58
N GLY A 225 -2.65 -12.60 4.73
CA GLY A 225 -3.86 -13.35 4.35
C GLY A 225 -3.83 -13.89 2.91
N GLU A 226 -4.66 -14.86 2.60
CA GLU A 226 -4.79 -15.42 1.26
C GLU A 226 -5.21 -14.36 0.24
N ARG A 227 -4.68 -14.43 -0.98
CA ARG A 227 -5.08 -13.57 -2.10
C ARG A 227 -5.96 -14.33 -3.09
N PHE A 228 -7.05 -13.71 -3.48
CA PHE A 228 -8.05 -14.24 -4.41
C PHE A 228 -7.94 -13.60 -5.81
N ASP A 229 -6.78 -13.08 -6.15
CA ASP A 229 -6.47 -12.42 -7.42
C ASP A 229 -5.38 -13.17 -8.21
N GLU A 230 -4.87 -12.55 -9.28
CA GLU A 230 -3.78 -13.07 -10.08
C GLU A 230 -2.43 -13.12 -9.35
N ASP A 231 -2.24 -12.33 -8.29
CA ASP A 231 -1.03 -12.30 -7.46
C ASP A 231 -1.12 -13.26 -6.28
N LYS A 232 -1.08 -14.54 -6.55
CA LYS A 232 -0.94 -15.57 -5.53
C LYS A 232 0.49 -15.58 -5.01
N ARG A 233 0.69 -15.02 -3.81
CA ARG A 233 1.98 -14.67 -3.17
C ARG A 233 3.13 -15.66 -3.40
N ASP A 234 2.94 -16.94 -3.43
CA ASP A 234 4.00 -17.94 -3.46
C ASP A 234 4.17 -18.65 -4.83
N SER A 235 3.54 -18.13 -5.88
CA SER A 235 3.63 -18.66 -7.23
C SER A 235 3.92 -17.56 -8.26
N PHE A 236 4.77 -17.89 -9.24
CA PHE A 236 5.01 -16.97 -10.35
C PHE A 236 3.75 -16.87 -11.23
N ASN A 237 3.30 -15.64 -11.47
CA ASN A 237 2.26 -15.30 -12.43
C ASN A 237 2.73 -14.13 -13.30
N SER A 238 2.80 -14.33 -14.62
CA SER A 238 3.29 -13.30 -15.54
C SER A 238 2.38 -12.07 -15.57
N VAL A 239 1.07 -12.24 -15.42
CA VAL A 239 0.10 -11.12 -15.38
C VAL A 239 0.33 -10.27 -14.12
N ALA A 240 0.48 -10.92 -12.96
CA ALA A 240 0.76 -10.24 -11.70
C ALA A 240 2.06 -9.43 -11.77
N VAL A 241 3.14 -10.03 -12.30
CA VAL A 241 4.42 -9.31 -12.50
C VAL A 241 4.26 -8.14 -13.47
N THR A 242 3.56 -8.34 -14.60
CA THR A 242 3.31 -7.26 -15.58
C THR A 242 2.54 -6.11 -14.96
N ASN A 243 1.49 -6.39 -14.18
CA ASN A 243 0.69 -5.37 -13.50
C ASN A 243 1.50 -4.63 -12.43
N ALA A 244 2.26 -5.34 -11.59
CA ALA A 244 3.11 -4.72 -10.58
C ALA A 244 4.18 -3.79 -11.18
N VAL A 245 4.82 -4.21 -12.27
CA VAL A 245 5.84 -3.42 -12.97
C VAL A 245 5.22 -2.25 -13.75
N HIS A 246 4.00 -2.44 -14.30
CA HIS A 246 3.23 -1.33 -14.87
C HIS A 246 2.98 -0.24 -13.82
N ASN A 247 2.48 -0.63 -12.66
CA ASN A 247 2.13 0.29 -11.58
C ASN A 247 3.37 1.03 -11.04
N GLU A 248 4.47 0.31 -10.81
CA GLU A 248 5.75 0.92 -10.42
C GLU A 248 6.23 1.94 -11.47
N SER A 249 6.15 1.58 -12.76
CA SER A 249 6.60 2.47 -13.84
C SER A 249 5.74 3.72 -13.94
N LEU A 250 4.42 3.58 -13.85
CA LEU A 250 3.48 4.69 -13.85
C LEU A 250 3.77 5.67 -12.70
N ALA A 251 3.96 5.14 -11.48
CA ALA A 251 4.23 5.94 -10.30
C ALA A 251 5.54 6.76 -10.42
N ILE A 252 6.59 6.13 -10.95
CA ILE A 252 7.92 6.75 -11.03
C ILE A 252 8.05 7.71 -12.20
N LEU A 253 7.48 7.42 -13.37
CA LEU A 253 7.63 8.25 -14.56
C LEU A 253 7.08 9.66 -14.38
N ASP A 254 6.03 9.85 -13.61
CA ASP A 254 5.50 11.19 -13.29
C ASP A 254 6.44 11.97 -12.37
N TYR A 255 7.14 11.28 -11.47
CA TYR A 255 8.03 11.88 -10.46
C TYR A 255 9.40 12.30 -11.04
N LEU A 256 9.94 11.52 -11.95
CA LEU A 256 11.28 11.72 -12.48
C LEU A 256 11.35 12.86 -13.51
N SER A 257 12.47 13.60 -13.55
CA SER A 257 12.83 14.51 -14.62
C SER A 257 13.13 13.76 -15.93
N HIS A 258 13.22 14.47 -17.07
CA HIS A 258 13.49 13.84 -18.37
C HIS A 258 14.79 13.01 -18.38
N TRP A 259 15.87 13.55 -17.80
CA TRP A 259 17.14 12.83 -17.70
C TRP A 259 17.05 11.60 -16.80
N GLN A 260 16.40 11.75 -15.66
CA GLN A 260 16.20 10.62 -14.73
C GLN A 260 15.35 9.51 -15.36
N ARG A 261 14.32 9.83 -16.16
CA ARG A 261 13.53 8.84 -16.92
C ARG A 261 14.40 8.05 -17.89
N PHE A 262 15.30 8.72 -18.59
CA PHE A 262 16.25 8.07 -19.50
C PHE A 262 17.16 7.09 -18.75
N VAL A 263 17.76 7.53 -17.64
CA VAL A 263 18.62 6.67 -16.81
C VAL A 263 17.82 5.52 -16.19
N PHE A 264 16.60 5.79 -15.68
CA PHE A 264 15.70 4.75 -15.19
C PHE A 264 15.40 3.69 -16.25
N GLY A 265 15.10 4.10 -17.48
CA GLY A 265 14.85 3.19 -18.61
C GLY A 265 16.04 2.25 -18.87
N ILE A 266 17.25 2.82 -18.97
CA ILE A 266 18.47 2.03 -19.14
C ILE A 266 18.68 1.06 -17.97
N TRP A 267 18.57 1.56 -16.74
CA TRP A 267 18.75 0.74 -15.53
C TRP A 267 17.72 -0.37 -15.45
N ALA A 268 16.45 -0.07 -15.72
CA ALA A 268 15.35 -1.03 -15.64
C ALA A 268 15.48 -2.16 -16.65
N ILE A 269 15.96 -1.86 -17.87
CA ILE A 269 16.21 -2.86 -18.93
C ILE A 269 17.48 -3.65 -18.65
N ALA A 270 18.58 -2.97 -18.32
CA ALA A 270 19.88 -3.62 -18.17
C ALA A 270 20.04 -4.34 -16.82
N VAL A 271 19.67 -3.71 -15.71
CA VAL A 271 19.95 -4.21 -14.37
C VAL A 271 18.68 -4.75 -13.68
N GLY A 272 17.68 -3.90 -13.44
CA GLY A 272 16.43 -4.24 -12.75
C GLY A 272 16.60 -4.60 -11.27
N THR A 273 15.59 -5.27 -10.71
CA THR A 273 15.56 -5.76 -9.32
C THR A 273 15.25 -7.26 -9.29
N ARG A 274 15.26 -7.88 -8.09
CA ARG A 274 14.81 -9.27 -7.90
C ARG A 274 13.34 -9.48 -8.24
N GLU A 275 12.52 -8.45 -8.10
CA GLU A 275 11.09 -8.48 -8.37
C GLU A 275 10.77 -8.10 -9.83
N ALA A 276 11.55 -7.19 -10.41
CA ALA A 276 11.39 -6.70 -11.78
C ALA A 276 12.72 -6.88 -12.55
N PHE A 277 12.85 -8.00 -13.29
CA PHE A 277 14.10 -8.40 -13.94
C PHE A 277 14.52 -7.46 -15.08
N GLY A 278 15.79 -6.99 -15.01
CA GLY A 278 16.56 -6.61 -16.20
C GLY A 278 17.47 -7.76 -16.64
N LEU A 279 18.29 -7.53 -17.65
CA LEU A 279 19.22 -8.53 -18.22
C LEU A 279 20.19 -9.11 -17.18
N VAL A 280 20.73 -8.26 -16.29
CA VAL A 280 21.67 -8.73 -15.24
C VAL A 280 20.95 -9.69 -14.27
N GLN A 281 19.73 -9.36 -13.83
CA GLN A 281 18.99 -10.26 -12.95
C GLN A 281 18.57 -11.54 -13.68
N TRP A 282 18.17 -11.45 -14.93
CA TRP A 282 17.87 -12.63 -15.75
C TRP A 282 19.07 -13.57 -15.83
N LEU A 283 20.26 -13.09 -16.21
CA LEU A 283 21.49 -13.89 -16.25
C LEU A 283 21.80 -14.52 -14.90
N ARG A 284 21.64 -13.77 -13.80
CA ARG A 284 21.91 -14.24 -12.43
C ARG A 284 20.96 -15.37 -12.00
N PHE A 285 19.69 -15.28 -12.37
CA PHE A 285 18.68 -16.24 -11.92
C PHE A 285 18.36 -17.34 -12.92
N LEU A 286 18.77 -17.21 -14.19
CA LEU A 286 18.57 -18.20 -15.23
C LEU A 286 19.04 -19.62 -14.82
N PRO A 287 20.22 -19.83 -14.20
CA PRO A 287 20.68 -21.17 -13.79
C PRO A 287 19.79 -21.81 -12.72
N LYS A 288 19.08 -21.00 -11.90
CA LYS A 288 18.25 -21.49 -10.79
C LYS A 288 16.77 -21.61 -11.16
N GLN A 289 16.26 -20.76 -12.03
CA GLN A 289 14.83 -20.63 -12.34
C GLN A 289 14.49 -21.08 -13.78
N GLY A 290 15.48 -21.35 -14.63
CA GLY A 290 15.26 -21.80 -16.00
C GLY A 290 14.31 -20.90 -16.80
N SER A 291 13.31 -21.49 -17.42
CA SER A 291 12.31 -20.78 -18.24
C SER A 291 11.51 -19.71 -17.46
N THR A 292 11.30 -19.90 -16.15
CA THR A 292 10.61 -18.92 -15.30
C THR A 292 11.36 -17.59 -15.23
N ALA A 293 12.71 -17.62 -15.21
CA ALA A 293 13.51 -16.38 -15.26
C ALA A 293 13.27 -15.60 -16.56
N THR A 294 13.16 -16.32 -17.69
CA THR A 294 12.88 -15.71 -19.00
C THR A 294 11.46 -15.14 -19.06
N GLN A 295 10.46 -15.89 -18.55
CA GLN A 295 9.09 -15.39 -18.47
C GLN A 295 8.98 -14.14 -17.59
N LYS A 296 9.72 -14.10 -16.45
CA LYS A 296 9.77 -12.93 -15.56
C LYS A 296 10.40 -11.72 -16.23
N LEU A 297 11.47 -11.91 -17.02
CA LEU A 297 12.08 -10.83 -17.82
C LEU A 297 11.08 -10.24 -18.81
N TRP A 298 10.40 -11.09 -19.59
CA TRP A 298 9.40 -10.63 -20.57
C TRP A 298 8.22 -9.93 -19.91
N ALA A 299 7.68 -10.47 -18.83
CA ALA A 299 6.61 -9.85 -18.05
C ALA A 299 7.04 -8.47 -17.52
N THR A 300 8.28 -8.35 -17.06
CA THR A 300 8.87 -7.07 -16.60
C THR A 300 8.93 -6.05 -17.74
N TRP A 301 9.49 -6.41 -18.89
CA TRP A 301 9.59 -5.49 -20.02
C TRP A 301 8.22 -5.08 -20.57
N GLN A 302 7.28 -6.01 -20.62
CA GLN A 302 5.90 -5.73 -20.99
C GLN A 302 5.25 -4.74 -20.00
N GLY A 303 5.43 -4.94 -18.70
CA GLY A 303 4.94 -4.02 -17.67
C GLY A 303 5.55 -2.63 -17.79
N ARG A 304 6.88 -2.52 -18.03
CA ARG A 304 7.57 -1.24 -18.26
C ARG A 304 7.00 -0.50 -19.46
N TRP A 305 6.83 -1.20 -20.58
CA TRP A 305 6.26 -0.64 -21.80
C TRP A 305 4.82 -0.15 -21.60
N GLN A 306 3.97 -0.98 -21.01
CA GLN A 306 2.57 -0.63 -20.75
C GLN A 306 2.43 0.52 -19.74
N GLY A 307 3.28 0.56 -18.70
CA GLY A 307 3.32 1.67 -17.75
C GLY A 307 3.72 2.98 -18.40
N TRP A 308 4.70 2.94 -19.33
CA TRP A 308 5.08 4.10 -20.12
C TRP A 308 3.94 4.58 -21.05
N GLN A 309 3.24 3.66 -21.73
CA GLN A 309 2.08 4.01 -22.57
C GLN A 309 0.95 4.66 -21.74
N THR A 310 0.61 4.08 -20.58
CA THR A 310 -0.42 4.64 -19.67
C THR A 310 0.00 6.03 -19.19
N TRP A 311 1.26 6.22 -18.87
CA TRP A 311 1.79 7.51 -18.46
C TRP A 311 1.71 8.56 -19.58
N GLN A 312 2.03 8.20 -20.84
CA GLN A 312 1.92 9.12 -21.98
C GLN A 312 0.46 9.50 -22.28
N SER A 313 -0.48 8.55 -22.24
CA SER A 313 -1.89 8.81 -22.53
C SER A 313 -2.60 9.64 -21.46
N GLY A 314 -2.05 9.74 -20.26
CA GLY A 314 -2.58 10.55 -19.18
C GLY A 314 -2.03 11.98 -19.08
N ARG A 315 -1.24 12.41 -20.09
CA ARG A 315 -0.73 13.78 -20.24
C ARG A 315 -1.57 14.58 -21.20
#